data_ca8d0cf31ea52e1c207baf60c4181df1
#
_entry.id   ca8d0cf31ea52e1c207baf60c4181df1
#
_cell.length_a   1.000
_cell.length_b   1.000
_cell.length_c   1.000
_cell.angle_alpha   90.00
_cell.angle_beta   90.00
_cell.angle_gamma   90.00
#
_symmetry.space_group_name_H-M   'P 1'
#
loop_
_entity.id
_entity.type
_entity.pdbx_description
1 polymer ?
#
loop_
_entity_poly.entity_id
_entity_poly.type
_entity_poly.pdbx_seq_one_letter_code
_entity_poly.pdbx_strand_id
1 'polypeptide(L)'
;GVTLEAEGVAMFPDAPSLRALKHVEELITSRENGYEAGILFVVQMEGIRYFTPNRQAQPAFARALERAEAAGVGLYAYGCHVTRDSMQISYEIPVILNPDKEQDGLETIAAPLLKWYDENRRVLPWREDPAPYRVWISEIMLQQTRVEAVKSYYQRFLEALPDVKALAEAEEDQLLKLWEGLGYYNRVRNMQK
;
A
#
# COMPACT_ATOMS: atom_id res chain seq x y z
N GLY A 1 10.08 -26.00 -9.30
CA GLY A 1 10.65 -25.09 -8.31
C GLY A 1 11.18 -23.82 -8.96
N VAL A 2 11.17 -22.75 -8.24
CA VAL A 2 11.68 -21.42 -8.65
C VAL A 2 12.88 -21.11 -7.78
N THR A 3 14.01 -20.79 -8.42
CA THR A 3 15.31 -20.55 -7.75
C THR A 3 15.97 -19.24 -8.16
N LEU A 4 15.37 -18.49 -9.11
CA LEU A 4 15.86 -17.18 -9.54
C LEU A 4 15.17 -16.10 -8.70
N GLU A 5 15.99 -15.22 -8.13
CA GLU A 5 15.54 -14.09 -7.32
C GLU A 5 16.41 -12.86 -7.63
N ALA A 6 15.79 -11.69 -7.64
CA ALA A 6 16.46 -10.40 -7.62
C ALA A 6 15.63 -9.39 -6.80
N GLU A 7 16.26 -8.75 -5.82
CA GLU A 7 15.65 -7.70 -4.98
C GLU A 7 14.32 -8.11 -4.32
N GLY A 8 14.20 -9.37 -3.88
CA GLY A 8 12.98 -9.92 -3.29
C GLY A 8 11.89 -10.30 -4.31
N VAL A 9 12.21 -10.38 -5.58
CA VAL A 9 11.30 -10.81 -6.65
C VAL A 9 11.71 -12.19 -7.14
N ALA A 10 10.83 -13.17 -7.00
CA ALA A 10 11.04 -14.50 -7.56
C ALA A 10 10.62 -14.54 -9.03
N MET A 11 11.45 -15.13 -9.89
CA MET A 11 11.22 -15.17 -11.33
C MET A 11 11.36 -16.59 -11.89
N PHE A 12 10.56 -16.90 -12.91
CA PHE A 12 10.66 -18.14 -13.68
C PHE A 12 10.25 -17.91 -15.14
N PRO A 13 10.89 -18.57 -16.12
CA PRO A 13 12.04 -19.46 -15.95
C PRO A 13 13.37 -18.70 -15.81
N ASP A 14 14.38 -19.35 -15.27
CA ASP A 14 15.77 -18.86 -15.22
C ASP A 14 16.45 -18.93 -16.62
N ALA A 15 16.04 -19.89 -17.42
CA ALA A 15 16.43 -20.04 -18.83
C ALA A 15 15.22 -20.50 -19.68
N PRO A 16 15.22 -20.27 -21.01
CA PRO A 16 14.11 -20.67 -21.88
C PRO A 16 13.73 -22.15 -21.74
N SER A 17 12.46 -22.43 -21.44
CA SER A 17 11.92 -23.77 -21.22
C SER A 17 10.73 -24.06 -22.12
N LEU A 18 10.96 -24.77 -23.22
CA LEU A 18 9.87 -25.23 -24.11
C LEU A 18 8.89 -26.15 -23.39
N ARG A 19 9.37 -26.95 -22.42
CA ARG A 19 8.54 -27.84 -21.62
C ARG A 19 7.57 -27.03 -20.73
N ALA A 20 8.07 -25.97 -20.09
CA ALA A 20 7.22 -25.12 -19.25
C ALA A 20 6.14 -24.43 -20.08
N LEU A 21 6.50 -23.90 -21.25
CA LEU A 21 5.53 -23.29 -22.18
C LEU A 21 4.46 -24.30 -22.62
N LYS A 22 4.86 -25.51 -23.03
CA LYS A 22 3.94 -26.57 -23.45
C LYS A 22 2.95 -26.92 -22.32
N HIS A 23 3.43 -27.06 -21.09
CA HIS A 23 2.55 -27.36 -19.94
C HIS A 23 1.51 -26.27 -19.69
N VAL A 24 1.85 -24.99 -19.84
CA VAL A 24 0.89 -23.89 -19.71
C VAL A 24 -0.20 -23.98 -20.79
N GLU A 25 0.17 -24.23 -22.04
CA GLU A 25 -0.79 -24.39 -23.15
C GLU A 25 -1.72 -25.62 -22.94
N GLU A 26 -1.20 -26.72 -22.43
CA GLU A 26 -2.00 -27.90 -22.09
C GLU A 26 -3.01 -27.63 -20.99
N LEU A 27 -2.66 -26.78 -19.99
CA LEU A 27 -3.56 -26.38 -18.92
C LEU A 27 -4.65 -25.43 -19.42
N ILE A 28 -4.34 -24.52 -20.34
CA ILE A 28 -5.34 -23.67 -21.01
C ILE A 28 -6.36 -24.56 -21.71
N THR A 29 -5.89 -25.51 -22.54
CA THR A 29 -6.75 -26.48 -23.25
C THR A 29 -7.61 -27.29 -22.28
N SER A 30 -7.05 -27.76 -21.17
CA SER A 30 -7.79 -28.46 -20.12
C SER A 30 -8.90 -27.60 -19.54
N ARG A 31 -8.62 -26.33 -19.26
CA ARG A 31 -9.62 -25.38 -18.75
C ARG A 31 -10.76 -25.15 -19.74
N GLU A 32 -10.45 -24.98 -21.02
CA GLU A 32 -11.43 -24.86 -22.13
C GLU A 32 -12.32 -26.07 -22.26
N ASN A 33 -11.81 -27.27 -21.94
CA ASN A 33 -12.56 -28.52 -21.90
C ASN A 33 -13.36 -28.73 -20.60
N GLY A 34 -13.45 -27.74 -19.72
CA GLY A 34 -14.28 -27.77 -18.51
C GLY A 34 -13.61 -28.37 -17.27
N TYR A 35 -12.31 -28.68 -17.32
CA TYR A 35 -11.57 -29.14 -16.15
C TYR A 35 -11.11 -27.95 -15.29
N GLU A 36 -10.98 -28.15 -13.99
CA GLU A 36 -10.23 -27.20 -13.15
C GLU A 36 -8.73 -27.40 -13.37
N ALA A 37 -8.03 -26.29 -13.59
CA ALA A 37 -6.60 -26.30 -13.85
C ALA A 37 -5.89 -25.18 -13.07
N GLY A 38 -4.70 -25.46 -12.60
CA GLY A 38 -3.90 -24.49 -11.86
C GLY A 38 -2.40 -24.78 -11.97
N ILE A 39 -1.59 -23.72 -11.79
CA ILE A 39 -0.14 -23.78 -11.77
C ILE A 39 0.34 -23.34 -10.39
N LEU A 40 1.14 -24.20 -9.76
CA LEU A 40 1.78 -23.89 -8.48
C LEU A 40 3.28 -23.65 -8.69
N PHE A 41 3.72 -22.44 -8.41
CA PHE A 41 5.14 -22.08 -8.34
C PHE A 41 5.65 -22.28 -6.92
N VAL A 42 6.51 -23.25 -6.70
CA VAL A 42 7.18 -23.48 -5.42
C VAL A 42 8.48 -22.71 -5.40
N VAL A 43 8.53 -21.64 -4.64
CA VAL A 43 9.67 -20.75 -4.52
C VAL A 43 10.55 -21.23 -3.37
N GLN A 44 11.72 -21.77 -3.71
CA GLN A 44 12.63 -22.45 -2.77
C GLN A 44 13.52 -21.46 -2.00
N MET A 45 12.92 -20.37 -1.50
CA MET A 45 13.62 -19.31 -0.76
C MET A 45 12.67 -18.54 0.13
N GLU A 46 13.21 -17.74 1.03
CA GLU A 46 12.49 -16.88 1.97
C GLU A 46 12.58 -15.40 1.56
N GLY A 47 11.72 -14.55 2.14
CA GLY A 47 11.79 -13.10 1.99
C GLY A 47 11.31 -12.57 0.63
N ILE A 48 10.56 -13.37 -0.12
CA ILE A 48 10.05 -12.98 -1.43
C ILE A 48 8.78 -12.13 -1.29
N ARG A 49 8.77 -10.99 -1.98
CA ARG A 49 7.64 -10.04 -2.01
C ARG A 49 6.56 -10.45 -3.00
N TYR A 50 6.95 -10.88 -4.20
CA TYR A 50 6.05 -11.38 -5.23
C TYR A 50 6.79 -12.28 -6.24
N PHE A 51 6.03 -13.04 -6.99
CA PHE A 51 6.49 -13.84 -8.13
C PHE A 51 6.07 -13.17 -9.45
N THR A 52 6.96 -13.17 -10.45
CA THR A 52 6.66 -12.71 -11.82
C THR A 52 7.28 -13.61 -12.86
N PRO A 53 6.69 -13.74 -14.07
CA PRO A 53 7.37 -14.43 -15.17
C PRO A 53 8.59 -13.65 -15.63
N ASN A 54 9.71 -14.36 -15.86
CA ASN A 54 10.93 -13.78 -16.40
C ASN A 54 10.77 -13.47 -17.89
N ARG A 55 10.28 -12.27 -18.20
CA ARG A 55 10.03 -11.81 -19.58
C ARG A 55 11.31 -11.66 -20.38
N GLN A 56 12.44 -11.35 -19.73
CA GLN A 56 13.72 -11.20 -20.40
C GLN A 56 14.23 -12.57 -20.89
N ALA A 57 14.12 -13.61 -20.07
CA ALA A 57 14.54 -14.95 -20.44
C ALA A 57 13.58 -15.60 -21.45
N GLN A 58 12.25 -15.48 -21.25
CA GLN A 58 11.26 -16.13 -22.13
C GLN A 58 9.96 -15.32 -22.24
N PRO A 59 9.89 -14.33 -23.15
CA PRO A 59 8.67 -13.55 -23.37
C PRO A 59 7.43 -14.40 -23.72
N ALA A 60 7.64 -15.53 -24.42
CA ALA A 60 6.54 -16.43 -24.80
C ALA A 60 5.88 -17.09 -23.59
N PHE A 61 6.65 -17.44 -22.55
CA PHE A 61 6.14 -18.02 -21.31
C PHE A 61 5.29 -16.99 -20.54
N ALA A 62 5.77 -15.74 -20.45
CA ALA A 62 5.01 -14.69 -19.80
C ALA A 62 3.63 -14.46 -20.47
N ARG A 63 3.61 -14.36 -21.81
CA ARG A 63 2.34 -14.26 -22.57
C ARG A 63 1.46 -15.49 -22.42
N ALA A 64 2.04 -16.69 -22.28
CA ALA A 64 1.25 -17.90 -22.04
C ALA A 64 0.58 -17.86 -20.66
N LEU A 65 1.27 -17.39 -19.61
CA LEU A 65 0.66 -17.22 -18.28
C LEU A 65 -0.46 -16.19 -18.29
N GLU A 66 -0.33 -15.08 -19.02
CA GLU A 66 -1.41 -14.10 -19.19
C GLU A 66 -2.65 -14.72 -19.84
N ARG A 67 -2.46 -15.54 -20.88
CA ARG A 67 -3.58 -16.27 -21.50
C ARG A 67 -4.18 -17.33 -20.58
N ALA A 68 -3.35 -18.02 -19.79
CA ALA A 68 -3.80 -18.99 -18.81
C ALA A 68 -4.69 -18.35 -17.74
N GLU A 69 -4.29 -17.21 -17.20
CA GLU A 69 -5.08 -16.45 -16.26
C GLU A 69 -6.41 -16.00 -16.87
N ALA A 70 -6.38 -15.43 -18.09
CA ALA A 70 -7.57 -15.03 -18.83
C ALA A 70 -8.53 -16.19 -19.14
N ALA A 71 -8.01 -17.41 -19.34
CA ALA A 71 -8.78 -18.63 -19.52
C ALA A 71 -9.32 -19.22 -18.19
N GLY A 72 -8.95 -18.64 -17.04
CA GLY A 72 -9.37 -19.09 -15.72
C GLY A 72 -8.51 -20.22 -15.13
N VAL A 73 -7.29 -20.40 -15.58
CA VAL A 73 -6.30 -21.27 -14.92
C VAL A 73 -5.82 -20.56 -13.65
N GLY A 74 -5.90 -21.21 -12.50
CA GLY A 74 -5.41 -20.67 -11.23
C GLY A 74 -3.88 -20.54 -11.24
N LEU A 75 -3.36 -19.39 -10.83
CA LEU A 75 -1.93 -19.15 -10.69
C LEU A 75 -1.58 -18.94 -9.22
N TYR A 76 -0.73 -19.78 -8.67
CA TYR A 76 -0.36 -19.76 -7.25
C TYR A 76 1.16 -19.77 -7.11
N ALA A 77 1.67 -19.03 -6.15
CA ALA A 77 3.08 -19.09 -5.76
C ALA A 77 3.19 -19.22 -4.24
N TYR A 78 4.08 -20.09 -3.78
CA TYR A 78 4.32 -20.30 -2.35
C TYR A 78 5.82 -20.31 -2.07
N GLY A 79 6.20 -19.55 -1.04
CA GLY A 79 7.54 -19.55 -0.48
C GLY A 79 7.77 -20.72 0.46
N CYS A 80 9.02 -21.12 0.58
CA CYS A 80 9.43 -22.22 1.45
C CYS A 80 10.26 -21.69 2.61
N HIS A 81 10.05 -22.25 3.79
CA HIS A 81 11.04 -22.23 4.84
C HIS A 81 12.09 -23.31 4.53
N VAL A 82 13.33 -22.89 4.40
CA VAL A 82 14.44 -23.77 3.97
C VAL A 82 15.46 -23.88 5.08
N THR A 83 15.71 -25.11 5.53
CA THR A 83 16.79 -25.43 6.46
C THR A 83 17.86 -26.24 5.73
N ARG A 84 18.91 -26.62 6.43
CA ARG A 84 20.04 -27.37 5.84
C ARG A 84 19.64 -28.74 5.31
N ASP A 85 18.60 -29.34 5.85
CA ASP A 85 18.15 -30.73 5.65
C ASP A 85 16.65 -30.85 5.38
N SER A 86 15.92 -29.75 5.35
CA SER A 86 14.49 -29.75 5.07
C SER A 86 14.02 -28.52 4.30
N MET A 87 12.89 -28.68 3.60
CA MET A 87 12.18 -27.59 2.92
C MET A 87 10.69 -27.80 3.14
N GLN A 88 10.01 -26.76 3.60
CA GLN A 88 8.57 -26.78 3.86
C GLN A 88 7.88 -25.59 3.21
N ILE A 89 6.80 -25.82 2.50
CA ILE A 89 5.92 -24.74 1.99
C ILE A 89 5.36 -23.99 3.21
N SER A 90 5.50 -22.68 3.22
CA SER A 90 5.28 -21.87 4.42
C SER A 90 4.27 -20.74 4.22
N TYR A 91 4.36 -19.95 3.15
CA TYR A 91 3.53 -18.76 2.95
C TYR A 91 3.18 -18.53 1.47
N GLU A 92 2.04 -17.91 1.24
CA GLU A 92 1.60 -17.52 -0.10
C GLU A 92 2.38 -16.29 -0.57
N ILE A 93 2.72 -16.28 -1.85
CA ILE A 93 3.42 -15.18 -2.53
C ILE A 93 2.47 -14.62 -3.61
N PRO A 94 2.21 -13.31 -3.67
CA PRO A 94 1.46 -12.70 -4.75
C PRO A 94 2.05 -13.03 -6.13
N VAL A 95 1.22 -13.40 -7.10
CA VAL A 95 1.62 -13.59 -8.50
C VAL A 95 1.28 -12.32 -9.27
N ILE A 96 2.29 -11.61 -9.76
CA ILE A 96 2.14 -10.39 -10.55
C ILE A 96 2.68 -10.62 -11.95
N LEU A 97 1.79 -10.77 -12.93
CA LEU A 97 2.20 -11.08 -14.30
C LEU A 97 2.85 -9.90 -15.02
N ASN A 98 2.45 -8.67 -14.69
CA ASN A 98 2.93 -7.44 -15.33
C ASN A 98 3.22 -6.36 -14.28
N PRO A 99 4.35 -6.43 -13.54
CA PRO A 99 4.68 -5.45 -12.51
C PRO A 99 4.81 -4.02 -13.08
N ASP A 100 5.26 -3.87 -14.32
CA ASP A 100 5.38 -2.56 -14.98
C ASP A 100 4.01 -1.93 -15.25
N LYS A 101 2.98 -2.73 -15.57
CA LYS A 101 1.61 -2.24 -15.77
C LYS A 101 0.92 -1.84 -14.46
N GLU A 102 1.28 -2.45 -13.35
CA GLU A 102 0.76 -2.03 -12.04
C GLU A 102 1.38 -0.70 -11.60
N GLN A 103 2.65 -0.45 -11.92
CA GLN A 103 3.28 0.86 -11.71
C GLN A 103 2.68 1.94 -12.62
N ASP A 104 2.47 1.65 -13.90
CA ASP A 104 1.76 2.55 -14.83
C ASP A 104 0.34 2.87 -14.35
N GLY A 105 -0.36 1.90 -13.73
CA GLY A 105 -1.67 2.09 -13.13
C GLY A 105 -1.68 3.08 -11.97
N LEU A 106 -0.67 3.07 -11.11
CA LEU A 106 -0.53 4.00 -9.99
C LEU A 106 -0.15 5.41 -10.48
N GLU A 107 0.73 5.55 -11.46
CA GLU A 107 1.07 6.84 -12.07
C GLU A 107 -0.14 7.47 -12.78
N THR A 108 -0.98 6.67 -13.43
CA THR A 108 -2.19 7.17 -14.09
C THR A 108 -3.30 7.58 -13.11
N ILE A 109 -3.31 7.07 -11.87
CA ILE A 109 -4.29 7.44 -10.83
C ILE A 109 -3.97 8.82 -10.23
N ALA A 110 -2.71 9.21 -10.15
CA ALA A 110 -2.29 10.43 -9.46
C ALA A 110 -2.96 11.69 -10.05
N ALA A 111 -2.92 11.87 -11.36
CA ALA A 111 -3.48 13.05 -12.01
C ALA A 111 -5.02 13.15 -11.89
N PRO A 112 -5.83 12.10 -12.15
CA PRO A 112 -7.26 12.13 -11.91
C PRO A 112 -7.63 12.34 -10.45
N LEU A 113 -6.88 11.74 -9.50
CA LEU A 113 -7.11 11.89 -8.08
C LEU A 113 -6.82 13.32 -7.61
N LEU A 114 -5.74 13.93 -8.06
CA LEU A 114 -5.40 15.33 -7.74
C LEU A 114 -6.46 16.28 -8.31
N LYS A 115 -6.87 16.08 -9.55
CA LYS A 115 -7.95 16.86 -10.16
C LYS A 115 -9.26 16.74 -9.37
N TRP A 116 -9.67 15.51 -9.05
CA TRP A 116 -10.85 15.28 -8.23
C TRP A 116 -10.71 15.95 -6.85
N TYR A 117 -9.53 15.84 -6.21
CA TYR A 117 -9.28 16.46 -4.92
C TYR A 117 -9.42 17.99 -4.99
N ASP A 118 -8.87 18.64 -6.02
CA ASP A 118 -8.96 20.08 -6.19
C ASP A 118 -10.40 20.56 -6.37
N GLU A 119 -11.22 19.77 -7.09
CA GLU A 119 -12.64 20.07 -7.32
C GLU A 119 -13.54 19.76 -6.10
N ASN A 120 -13.15 18.77 -5.25
CA ASN A 120 -14.01 18.24 -4.18
C ASN A 120 -13.46 18.47 -2.77
N ARG A 121 -12.27 19.04 -2.62
CA ARG A 121 -11.68 19.27 -1.30
C ARG A 121 -12.56 20.21 -0.45
N ARG A 122 -12.75 19.82 0.80
CA ARG A 122 -13.43 20.69 1.75
C ARG A 122 -12.58 21.92 2.08
N VAL A 123 -13.20 23.10 2.09
CA VAL A 123 -12.59 24.33 2.57
C VAL A 123 -12.48 24.23 4.10
N LEU A 124 -11.26 24.19 4.60
CA LEU A 124 -10.97 24.06 6.03
C LEU A 124 -9.88 25.07 6.40
N PRO A 125 -10.00 25.81 7.53
CA PRO A 125 -9.06 26.88 7.90
C PRO A 125 -7.58 26.45 7.89
N TRP A 126 -7.29 25.24 8.34
CA TRP A 126 -5.93 24.68 8.37
C TRP A 126 -5.41 24.19 7.02
N ARG A 127 -6.24 24.20 5.97
CA ARG A 127 -5.84 23.92 4.57
C ARG A 127 -5.65 25.21 3.75
N GLU A 128 -6.25 26.31 4.19
CA GLU A 128 -6.08 27.61 3.53
C GLU A 128 -4.73 28.25 3.91
N ASP A 129 -4.29 28.05 5.16
CA ASP A 129 -2.97 28.48 5.62
C ASP A 129 -2.25 27.29 6.29
N PRO A 130 -1.52 26.48 5.50
CA PRO A 130 -0.91 25.24 5.97
C PRO A 130 0.45 25.44 6.65
N ALA A 131 0.62 26.52 7.44
CA ALA A 131 1.83 26.71 8.25
C ALA A 131 1.99 25.52 9.24
N PRO A 132 3.20 24.98 9.46
CA PRO A 132 3.43 23.76 10.25
C PRO A 132 2.78 23.78 11.63
N TYR A 133 2.89 24.88 12.36
CA TYR A 133 2.24 25.04 13.66
C TYR A 133 0.71 24.91 13.56
N ARG A 134 0.10 25.58 12.59
CA ARG A 134 -1.33 25.58 12.36
C ARG A 134 -1.88 24.20 11.99
N VAL A 135 -1.16 23.50 11.13
CA VAL A 135 -1.49 22.11 10.78
C VAL A 135 -1.39 21.22 12.03
N TRP A 136 -0.31 21.32 12.79
CA TRP A 136 -0.12 20.55 14.02
C TRP A 136 -1.26 20.75 15.02
N ILE A 137 -1.66 22.00 15.28
CA ILE A 137 -2.81 22.30 16.17
C ILE A 137 -4.08 21.61 15.67
N SER A 138 -4.37 21.71 14.37
CA SER A 138 -5.56 21.10 13.78
C SER A 138 -5.56 19.57 13.94
N GLU A 139 -4.42 18.92 13.70
CA GLU A 139 -4.29 17.46 13.81
C GLU A 139 -4.52 16.97 15.25
N ILE A 140 -4.00 17.70 16.24
CA ILE A 140 -4.25 17.35 17.64
C ILE A 140 -5.71 17.59 18.04
N MET A 141 -6.33 18.67 17.57
CA MET A 141 -7.75 18.96 17.84
C MET A 141 -8.69 17.95 17.19
N LEU A 142 -8.35 17.47 15.98
CA LEU A 142 -9.14 16.51 15.21
C LEU A 142 -9.11 15.09 15.78
N GLN A 143 -8.15 14.77 16.64
CA GLN A 143 -8.11 13.46 17.29
C GLN A 143 -9.44 13.23 18.08
N GLN A 144 -10.23 12.25 17.63
CA GLN A 144 -11.51 11.87 18.24
C GLN A 144 -12.56 13.01 18.33
N THR A 145 -12.40 14.09 17.56
CA THR A 145 -13.31 15.23 17.52
C THR A 145 -13.77 15.50 16.08
N ARG A 146 -15.06 15.80 15.92
CA ARG A 146 -15.64 16.08 14.60
C ARG A 146 -15.14 17.41 14.05
N VAL A 147 -14.87 17.45 12.73
CA VAL A 147 -14.36 18.63 12.00
C VAL A 147 -15.14 19.91 12.30
N GLU A 148 -16.47 19.84 12.27
CA GLU A 148 -17.31 21.03 12.48
C GLU A 148 -17.18 21.61 13.90
N ALA A 149 -17.00 20.75 14.91
CA ALA A 149 -16.75 21.21 16.26
C ALA A 149 -15.36 21.90 16.37
N VAL A 150 -14.34 21.35 15.69
CA VAL A 150 -12.97 21.87 15.78
C VAL A 150 -12.84 23.27 15.19
N LYS A 151 -13.58 23.65 14.14
CA LYS A 151 -13.41 24.92 13.43
C LYS A 151 -13.41 26.15 14.36
N SER A 152 -14.40 26.22 15.26
CA SER A 152 -14.54 27.37 16.19
C SER A 152 -13.45 27.37 17.27
N TYR A 153 -13.03 26.20 17.75
CA TYR A 153 -11.97 26.06 18.73
C TYR A 153 -10.60 26.41 18.13
N TYR A 154 -10.34 25.93 16.93
CA TYR A 154 -9.13 26.20 16.19
C TYR A 154 -8.87 27.69 15.99
N GLN A 155 -9.89 28.42 15.56
CA GLN A 155 -9.76 29.87 15.34
C GLN A 155 -9.43 30.60 16.66
N ARG A 156 -10.23 30.37 17.73
CA ARG A 156 -9.98 30.98 19.05
C ARG A 156 -8.62 30.63 19.64
N PHE A 157 -8.18 29.40 19.43
CA PHE A 157 -6.90 28.93 19.94
C PHE A 157 -5.74 29.65 19.24
N LEU A 158 -5.79 29.79 17.92
CA LEU A 158 -4.73 30.49 17.16
C LEU A 158 -4.77 32.02 17.33
N GLU A 159 -5.92 32.61 17.63
CA GLU A 159 -6.02 34.04 18.01
C GLU A 159 -5.30 34.31 19.34
N ALA A 160 -5.44 33.40 20.31
CA ALA A 160 -4.81 33.51 21.62
C ALA A 160 -3.34 33.06 21.62
N LEU A 161 -3.01 32.05 20.86
CA LEU A 161 -1.71 31.39 20.82
C LEU A 161 -1.27 31.21 19.35
N PRO A 162 -0.75 32.27 18.71
CA PRO A 162 -0.52 32.30 17.26
C PRO A 162 0.68 31.44 16.79
N ASP A 163 1.58 31.08 17.69
CA ASP A 163 2.79 30.34 17.38
C ASP A 163 3.23 29.41 18.54
N VAL A 164 4.24 28.60 18.26
CA VAL A 164 4.83 27.65 19.21
C VAL A 164 5.35 28.31 20.48
N LYS A 165 5.88 29.54 20.37
CA LYS A 165 6.41 30.27 21.53
C LYS A 165 5.28 30.71 22.46
N ALA A 166 4.22 31.27 21.91
CA ALA A 166 3.03 31.65 22.68
C ALA A 166 2.41 30.45 23.38
N LEU A 167 2.37 29.30 22.71
CA LEU A 167 1.90 28.04 23.29
C LEU A 167 2.81 27.57 24.44
N ALA A 168 4.11 27.62 24.28
CA ALA A 168 5.08 27.19 25.29
C ALA A 168 5.06 28.07 26.55
N GLU A 169 4.80 29.36 26.38
CA GLU A 169 4.76 30.36 27.46
C GLU A 169 3.37 30.50 28.12
N ALA A 170 2.35 29.89 27.58
CA ALA A 170 0.98 29.96 28.09
C ALA A 170 0.81 29.26 29.44
N GLU A 171 0.06 29.89 30.34
CA GLU A 171 -0.33 29.26 31.60
C GLU A 171 -1.30 28.09 31.37
N GLU A 172 -1.18 27.01 32.18
CA GLU A 172 -2.02 25.83 32.03
C GLU A 172 -3.52 26.15 32.09
N ASP A 173 -3.92 27.05 32.96
CA ASP A 173 -5.34 27.45 33.10
C ASP A 173 -5.87 28.12 31.83
N GLN A 174 -5.05 28.92 31.15
CA GLN A 174 -5.39 29.51 29.84
C GLN A 174 -5.58 28.43 28.78
N LEU A 175 -4.67 27.45 28.71
CA LEU A 175 -4.74 26.34 27.77
C LEU A 175 -5.99 25.51 27.98
N LEU A 176 -6.29 25.16 29.23
CA LEU A 176 -7.46 24.36 29.60
C LEU A 176 -8.76 25.10 29.25
N LYS A 177 -8.81 26.41 29.45
CA LYS A 177 -9.96 27.24 29.10
C LYS A 177 -10.18 27.33 27.59
N LEU A 178 -9.13 27.46 26.80
CA LEU A 178 -9.21 27.45 25.33
C LEU A 178 -9.65 26.09 24.78
N TRP A 179 -9.37 25.01 25.54
CA TRP A 179 -9.70 23.63 25.16
C TRP A 179 -11.04 23.13 25.75
N GLU A 180 -11.68 23.94 26.60
CA GLU A 180 -12.91 23.56 27.28
C GLU A 180 -14.02 23.21 26.29
N GLY A 181 -14.54 21.96 26.39
CA GLY A 181 -15.56 21.40 25.48
C GLY A 181 -15.01 20.47 24.38
N LEU A 182 -13.70 20.46 24.10
CA LEU A 182 -13.10 19.49 23.18
C LEU A 182 -12.86 18.11 23.82
N GLY A 183 -12.79 18.07 25.17
CA GLY A 183 -12.47 16.83 25.91
C GLY A 183 -11.01 16.38 25.75
N TYR A 184 -10.67 15.26 26.41
CA TYR A 184 -9.32 14.67 26.35
C TYR A 184 -8.20 15.69 26.61
N TYR A 185 -8.26 16.40 27.71
CA TYR A 185 -7.38 17.51 28.09
C TYR A 185 -5.88 17.17 28.12
N ASN A 186 -5.52 15.88 28.23
CA ASN A 186 -4.13 15.46 28.12
C ASN A 186 -3.51 15.79 26.75
N ARG A 187 -4.32 15.96 25.70
CA ARG A 187 -3.82 16.38 24.39
C ARG A 187 -3.16 17.75 24.46
N VAL A 188 -3.87 18.74 24.96
CA VAL A 188 -3.35 20.11 25.06
C VAL A 188 -2.20 20.21 26.05
N ARG A 189 -2.24 19.49 27.19
CA ARG A 189 -1.12 19.44 28.14
C ARG A 189 0.16 18.83 27.51
N ASN A 190 0.01 17.84 26.65
CA ASN A 190 1.14 17.20 25.98
C ASN A 190 1.74 18.08 24.86
N MET A 191 1.01 19.07 24.38
CA MET A 191 1.52 20.02 23.38
C MET A 191 2.53 21.01 23.95
N GLN A 192 2.52 21.25 25.27
CA GLN A 192 3.50 22.11 25.95
C GLN A 192 4.80 21.41 26.35
N LYS A 193 4.83 20.08 26.33
CA LYS A 193 6.01 19.27 26.69
C LYS A 193 6.96 19.09 25.52
#